data_82870eed4abdeb3a6d6a29eb6dba3fe9
#
_entry.id   82870eed4abdeb3a6d6a29eb6dba3fe9
#
_cell.length_a   1.000
_cell.length_b   1.000
_cell.length_c   1.000
_cell.angle_alpha   90.00
_cell.angle_beta   90.00
_cell.angle_gamma   90.00
#
_symmetry.space_group_name_H-M   'P 1'
#
loop_
_entity.id
_entity.type
_entity.pdbx_description
1 polymer ?
#
loop_
_entity_poly.entity_id
_entity_poly.type
_entity_poly.pdbx_seq_one_letter_code
_entity_poly.pdbx_strand_id
1 'polypeptide(L)'
;TACRTAVMRYTDIWNDLTQKMGYWVNMDDPYVTYDPKYMESVWWLLKQIYNKKLIYKGYTIQPYSPKAGTGLSSHELNQPGTYQDVTDTTIVAQFKANEASLPEFLQNQGPVLFLAWTTTPWTLPSNTALAVGKKIEYAVVNTFNAYTHQAITVVVAKVLMHKYFAEKTVLCY
;
A
#
# COMPACT_ATOMS: atom_id res chain seq x y z
N THR A 1 34.44 8.40 -7.72
CA THR A 1 35.70 8.65 -6.96
C THR A 1 35.39 9.32 -5.63
N ALA A 2 34.64 10.42 -5.59
CA ALA A 2 34.33 11.16 -4.32
C ALA A 2 33.67 10.27 -3.23
N CYS A 3 32.69 9.44 -3.62
CA CYS A 3 32.01 8.53 -2.68
C CYS A 3 33.00 7.52 -2.07
N ARG A 4 33.88 6.93 -2.88
CA ARG A 4 34.89 5.97 -2.38
C ARG A 4 35.84 6.65 -1.39
N THR A 5 36.31 7.85 -1.70
CA THR A 5 37.18 8.62 -0.81
C THR A 5 36.48 8.93 0.51
N ALA A 6 35.21 9.35 0.46
CA ALA A 6 34.42 9.64 1.66
C ALA A 6 34.19 8.42 2.54
N VAL A 7 33.87 7.27 1.94
CA VAL A 7 33.66 6.00 2.66
C VAL A 7 34.93 5.51 3.35
N MET A 8 36.08 5.62 2.69
CA MET A 8 37.37 5.14 3.22
C MET A 8 38.04 6.11 4.20
N ARG A 9 37.50 7.32 4.36
CA ARG A 9 38.13 8.39 5.17
C ARG A 9 38.43 8.00 6.62
N TYR A 10 37.61 7.14 7.19
CA TYR A 10 37.67 6.78 8.61
C TYR A 10 38.09 5.32 8.84
N THR A 11 38.62 4.65 7.82
CA THR A 11 39.02 3.23 7.91
C THR A 11 40.02 2.98 9.01
N ASP A 12 41.03 3.86 9.14
CA ASP A 12 42.07 3.70 10.18
C ASP A 12 41.50 3.80 11.60
N ILE A 13 40.52 4.72 11.77
CA ILE A 13 39.85 4.89 13.07
C ILE A 13 39.00 3.63 13.38
N TRP A 14 38.33 3.05 12.39
CA TRP A 14 37.57 1.82 12.56
C TRP A 14 38.49 0.64 12.90
N ASN A 15 39.65 0.52 12.26
CA ASN A 15 40.61 -0.52 12.51
C ASN A 15 41.17 -0.41 13.95
N ASP A 16 41.56 0.76 14.38
CA ASP A 16 41.99 1.05 15.73
C ASP A 16 40.92 0.71 16.78
N LEU A 17 39.70 1.13 16.54
CA LEU A 17 38.57 0.81 17.40
C LEU A 17 38.32 -0.69 17.49
N THR A 18 38.36 -1.41 16.36
CA THR A 18 38.12 -2.84 16.27
C THR A 18 39.15 -3.59 17.10
N GLN A 19 40.45 -3.19 17.03
CA GLN A 19 41.52 -3.76 17.85
C GLN A 19 41.34 -3.46 19.35
N LYS A 20 40.98 -2.21 19.70
CA LYS A 20 40.71 -1.81 21.08
C LYS A 20 39.56 -2.54 21.73
N MET A 21 38.55 -2.88 20.93
CA MET A 21 37.39 -3.68 21.37
C MET A 21 37.70 -5.18 21.52
N GLY A 22 38.91 -5.61 21.13
CA GLY A 22 39.37 -7.01 21.26
C GLY A 22 38.81 -7.95 20.19
N TYR A 23 38.36 -7.42 19.04
CA TYR A 23 38.00 -8.27 17.91
C TYR A 23 39.23 -8.81 17.19
N TRP A 24 39.29 -10.13 17.04
CA TRP A 24 40.35 -10.82 16.33
C TRP A 24 39.92 -11.10 14.90
N VAL A 25 40.14 -10.14 14.03
CA VAL A 25 39.84 -10.21 12.60
C VAL A 25 41.10 -9.89 11.79
N ASN A 26 41.18 -10.44 10.58
CA ASN A 26 42.27 -10.11 9.67
C ASN A 26 42.01 -8.72 9.05
N MET A 27 42.79 -7.73 9.41
CA MET A 27 42.70 -6.36 8.92
C MET A 27 43.48 -6.15 7.62
N ASP A 28 44.39 -7.06 7.27
CA ASP A 28 45.22 -6.94 6.06
C ASP A 28 44.45 -7.33 4.78
N ASP A 29 43.40 -8.14 4.93
CA ASP A 29 42.53 -8.54 3.85
C ASP A 29 41.05 -8.20 4.19
N PRO A 30 40.71 -6.91 4.17
CA PRO A 30 39.39 -6.45 4.57
C PRO A 30 38.35 -6.78 3.53
N TYR A 31 37.15 -7.00 4.01
CA TYR A 31 35.96 -7.22 3.23
C TYR A 31 35.41 -5.86 2.70
N VAL A 32 35.57 -5.63 1.40
CA VAL A 32 35.18 -4.37 0.76
C VAL A 32 34.10 -4.61 -0.28
N THR A 33 32.88 -4.12 -0.02
CA THR A 33 31.68 -4.41 -0.84
C THR A 33 31.71 -3.86 -2.27
N TYR A 34 32.54 -2.87 -2.57
CA TYR A 34 32.73 -2.35 -3.92
C TYR A 34 33.93 -2.96 -4.66
N ASP A 35 34.61 -3.93 -4.05
CA ASP A 35 35.70 -4.66 -4.70
C ASP A 35 35.11 -5.60 -5.78
N PRO A 36 35.69 -5.64 -6.98
CA PRO A 36 35.28 -6.58 -8.03
C PRO A 36 35.21 -8.04 -7.58
N LYS A 37 36.19 -8.51 -6.78
CA LYS A 37 36.18 -9.88 -6.23
C LYS A 37 34.95 -10.16 -5.37
N TYR A 38 34.57 -9.19 -4.55
CA TYR A 38 33.36 -9.31 -3.75
C TYR A 38 32.11 -9.39 -4.65
N MET A 39 31.98 -8.46 -5.60
CA MET A 39 30.85 -8.44 -6.53
C MET A 39 30.73 -9.72 -7.35
N GLU A 40 31.85 -10.26 -7.84
CA GLU A 40 31.89 -11.54 -8.56
C GLU A 40 31.41 -12.70 -7.70
N SER A 41 31.82 -12.74 -6.43
CA SER A 41 31.38 -13.76 -5.48
C SER A 41 29.87 -13.70 -5.23
N VAL A 42 29.31 -12.50 -5.04
CA VAL A 42 27.87 -12.30 -4.88
C VAL A 42 27.11 -12.72 -6.13
N TRP A 43 27.58 -12.34 -7.30
CA TRP A 43 26.95 -12.71 -8.59
C TRP A 43 27.02 -14.21 -8.84
N TRP A 44 28.11 -14.85 -8.47
CA TRP A 44 28.23 -16.31 -8.54
C TRP A 44 27.18 -17.00 -7.66
N LEU A 45 27.02 -16.55 -6.41
CA LEU A 45 25.99 -17.06 -5.50
C LEU A 45 24.59 -16.87 -6.07
N LEU A 46 24.27 -15.68 -6.56
CA LEU A 46 22.97 -15.39 -7.18
C LEU A 46 22.72 -16.30 -8.39
N LYS A 47 23.76 -16.56 -9.22
CA LYS A 47 23.68 -17.50 -10.34
C LYS A 47 23.37 -18.92 -9.90
N GLN A 48 23.96 -19.39 -8.77
CA GLN A 48 23.65 -20.71 -8.24
C GLN A 48 22.19 -20.81 -7.79
N ILE A 49 21.69 -19.78 -7.12
CA ILE A 49 20.30 -19.72 -6.66
C ILE A 49 19.33 -19.64 -7.85
N TYR A 50 19.68 -18.85 -8.88
CA TYR A 50 18.90 -18.75 -10.13
C TYR A 50 18.83 -20.09 -10.86
N ASN A 51 19.94 -20.82 -10.95
CA ASN A 51 19.98 -22.15 -11.61
C ASN A 51 19.09 -23.16 -10.88
N LYS A 52 18.93 -23.02 -9.57
CA LYS A 52 18.00 -23.82 -8.75
C LYS A 52 16.53 -23.38 -8.88
N LYS A 53 16.21 -22.37 -9.74
CA LYS A 53 14.87 -21.81 -9.93
C LYS A 53 14.25 -21.17 -8.69
N LEU A 54 15.07 -20.72 -7.76
CA LEU A 54 14.65 -20.05 -6.53
C LEU A 54 14.56 -18.53 -6.65
N ILE A 55 15.06 -17.97 -7.77
CA ILE A 55 14.92 -16.55 -8.12
C ILE A 55 14.04 -16.45 -9.37
N TYR A 56 13.05 -15.59 -9.33
CA TYR A 56 12.17 -15.28 -10.45
C TYR A 56 11.87 -13.78 -10.50
N LYS A 57 11.50 -13.30 -11.68
CA LYS A 57 11.02 -11.92 -11.86
C LYS A 57 9.57 -11.82 -11.41
N GLY A 58 9.28 -10.96 -10.47
CA GLY A 58 7.94 -10.77 -9.93
C GLY A 58 7.63 -9.29 -9.70
N TYR A 59 6.42 -9.04 -9.19
CA TYR A 59 5.95 -7.73 -8.78
C TYR A 59 5.66 -7.75 -7.28
N THR A 60 5.94 -6.63 -6.63
CA THR A 60 5.59 -6.41 -5.23
C THR A 60 5.05 -5.01 -5.05
N ILE A 61 4.20 -4.84 -4.04
CA ILE A 61 3.70 -3.52 -3.65
C ILE A 61 4.70 -2.94 -2.65
N GLN A 62 5.09 -1.71 -2.89
CA GLN A 62 5.97 -0.97 -2.00
C GLN A 62 5.39 0.42 -1.75
N PRO A 63 5.31 0.90 -0.49
CA PRO A 63 5.00 2.29 -0.20
C PRO A 63 5.99 3.22 -0.88
N TYR A 64 5.49 4.31 -1.42
CA TYR A 64 6.29 5.30 -2.14
C TYR A 64 6.08 6.69 -1.56
N SER A 65 7.17 7.40 -1.29
CA SER A 65 7.12 8.79 -0.84
C SER A 65 7.33 9.75 -2.03
N PRO A 66 6.29 10.46 -2.47
CA PRO A 66 6.44 11.47 -3.53
C PRO A 66 7.40 12.58 -3.16
N LYS A 67 7.43 12.97 -1.89
CA LYS A 67 8.31 14.02 -1.37
C LYS A 67 9.78 13.63 -1.41
N ALA A 68 10.10 12.38 -1.08
CA ALA A 68 11.46 11.85 -1.14
C ALA A 68 11.81 11.31 -2.54
N GLY A 69 10.81 11.08 -3.42
CA GLY A 69 10.99 10.54 -4.76
C GLY A 69 11.46 9.09 -4.78
N THR A 70 11.16 8.31 -3.74
CA THR A 70 11.64 6.93 -3.63
C THR A 70 10.65 6.00 -2.94
N GLY A 71 10.79 4.69 -3.18
CA GLY A 71 10.11 3.66 -2.40
C GLY A 71 10.68 3.56 -0.99
N LEU A 72 9.83 3.17 -0.05
CA LEU A 72 10.17 3.04 1.37
C LEU A 72 10.30 1.56 1.74
N SER A 73 11.34 1.24 2.50
CA SER A 73 11.54 -0.10 3.08
C SER A 73 10.64 -0.31 4.31
N SER A 74 10.42 -1.57 4.67
CA SER A 74 9.72 -1.91 5.92
C SER A 74 10.39 -1.32 7.15
N HIS A 75 11.73 -1.23 7.13
CA HIS A 75 12.49 -0.64 8.23
C HIS A 75 12.20 0.86 8.40
N GLU A 76 12.15 1.62 7.30
CA GLU A 76 11.80 3.04 7.32
C GLU A 76 10.38 3.29 7.81
N LEU A 77 9.43 2.40 7.46
CA LEU A 77 8.05 2.49 7.93
C LEU A 77 7.90 2.19 9.43
N ASN A 78 8.82 1.44 10.02
CA ASN A 78 8.80 1.07 11.44
C ASN A 78 9.55 2.05 12.35
N GLN A 79 10.10 3.13 11.82
CA GLN A 79 10.78 4.15 12.63
C GLN A 79 9.79 4.89 13.54
N PRO A 80 10.18 5.25 14.76
CA PRO A 80 9.36 6.09 15.64
C PRO A 80 8.98 7.41 14.94
N GLY A 81 7.70 7.81 15.05
CA GLY A 81 7.20 9.05 14.46
C GLY A 81 6.93 9.01 12.95
N THR A 82 7.06 7.84 12.31
CA THR A 82 6.74 7.68 10.88
C THR A 82 5.25 7.86 10.60
N TYR A 83 4.40 7.35 11.48
CA TYR A 83 2.95 7.51 11.38
C TYR A 83 2.51 8.70 12.22
N GLN A 84 1.75 9.58 11.59
CA GLN A 84 1.19 10.78 12.23
C GLN A 84 -0.25 10.97 11.78
N ASP A 85 -1.08 11.50 12.67
CA ASP A 85 -2.44 11.89 12.33
C ASP A 85 -2.41 13.12 11.43
N VAL A 86 -3.10 13.01 10.29
CA VAL A 86 -3.24 14.11 9.32
C VAL A 86 -4.70 14.32 8.97
N THR A 87 -5.08 15.57 8.70
CA THR A 87 -6.39 15.88 8.15
C THR A 87 -6.30 15.85 6.62
N ASP A 88 -7.13 15.02 6.01
CA ASP A 88 -7.14 14.86 4.55
C ASP A 88 -8.58 14.80 4.02
N THR A 89 -8.74 15.10 2.72
CA THR A 89 -10.04 15.04 2.04
C THR A 89 -10.34 13.60 1.66
N THR A 90 -11.48 13.12 2.13
CA THR A 90 -12.00 11.80 1.77
C THR A 90 -13.28 11.93 0.99
N ILE A 91 -13.62 10.95 0.18
CA ILE A 91 -14.88 10.92 -0.57
C ILE A 91 -15.60 9.59 -0.40
N VAL A 92 -16.93 9.64 -0.55
CA VAL A 92 -17.79 8.46 -0.73
C VAL A 92 -18.18 8.41 -2.19
N ALA A 93 -17.56 7.51 -2.94
CA ALA A 93 -17.84 7.33 -4.36
C ALA A 93 -19.09 6.48 -4.56
N GLN A 94 -19.88 6.81 -5.59
CA GLN A 94 -21.08 6.10 -5.99
C GLN A 94 -20.81 5.34 -7.28
N PHE A 95 -20.88 4.02 -7.23
CA PHE A 95 -20.66 3.15 -8.38
C PHE A 95 -22.00 2.59 -8.88
N LYS A 96 -22.41 3.00 -10.08
CA LYS A 96 -23.66 2.52 -10.67
C LYS A 96 -23.58 1.03 -10.98
N ALA A 97 -24.54 0.28 -10.47
CA ALA A 97 -24.66 -1.14 -10.75
C ALA A 97 -25.09 -1.38 -12.20
N ASN A 98 -24.68 -2.51 -12.76
CA ASN A 98 -25.18 -2.97 -14.05
C ASN A 98 -26.58 -3.61 -13.85
N GLU A 99 -27.61 -2.96 -14.34
CA GLU A 99 -29.00 -3.38 -14.18
C GLU A 99 -29.26 -4.80 -14.68
N ALA A 100 -28.56 -5.24 -15.75
CA ALA A 100 -28.72 -6.57 -16.32
C ALA A 100 -28.19 -7.70 -15.41
N SER A 101 -27.35 -7.40 -14.43
CA SER A 101 -26.76 -8.37 -13.51
C SER A 101 -27.20 -8.21 -12.06
N LEU A 102 -28.19 -7.35 -11.81
CA LEU A 102 -28.74 -7.19 -10.46
C LEU A 102 -29.51 -8.43 -10.01
N PRO A 103 -29.33 -8.86 -8.74
CA PRO A 103 -30.17 -9.87 -8.14
C PRO A 103 -31.63 -9.40 -8.08
N GLU A 104 -32.59 -10.33 -8.06
CA GLU A 104 -34.02 -10.05 -8.15
C GLU A 104 -34.51 -9.03 -7.12
N PHE A 105 -34.03 -9.09 -5.90
CA PHE A 105 -34.41 -8.17 -4.81
C PHE A 105 -33.94 -6.71 -5.01
N LEU A 106 -33.00 -6.44 -5.93
CA LEU A 106 -32.54 -5.11 -6.30
C LEU A 106 -33.09 -4.62 -7.64
N GLN A 107 -33.83 -5.49 -8.36
CA GLN A 107 -34.45 -5.11 -9.62
C GLN A 107 -35.64 -4.20 -9.37
N ASN A 108 -35.94 -3.32 -10.34
CA ASN A 108 -37.07 -2.37 -10.30
C ASN A 108 -37.02 -1.34 -9.13
N GLN A 109 -35.87 -1.14 -8.53
CA GLN A 109 -35.69 -0.13 -7.46
C GLN A 109 -35.12 1.20 -7.95
N GLY A 110 -35.14 1.45 -9.25
CA GLY A 110 -34.49 2.61 -9.86
C GLY A 110 -32.93 2.43 -9.93
N PRO A 111 -32.19 3.52 -10.07
CA PRO A 111 -30.73 3.45 -10.16
C PRO A 111 -30.13 2.90 -8.86
N VAL A 112 -29.49 1.73 -8.92
CA VAL A 112 -28.78 1.12 -7.79
C VAL A 112 -27.31 1.53 -7.82
N LEU A 113 -26.82 2.03 -6.69
CA LEU A 113 -25.46 2.55 -6.52
C LEU A 113 -24.77 1.87 -5.35
N PHE A 114 -23.57 1.34 -5.55
CA PHE A 114 -22.71 0.85 -4.46
C PHE A 114 -21.88 2.01 -3.91
N LEU A 115 -21.88 2.17 -2.59
CA LEU A 115 -21.07 3.19 -1.91
C LEU A 115 -19.72 2.61 -1.50
N ALA A 116 -18.65 3.33 -1.83
CA ALA A 116 -17.30 3.02 -1.36
C ALA A 116 -16.60 4.28 -0.88
N TRP A 117 -16.11 4.24 0.37
CA TRP A 117 -15.32 5.31 0.94
C TRP A 117 -13.85 5.16 0.58
N THR A 118 -13.18 6.25 0.25
CA THR A 118 -11.74 6.26 -0.02
C THR A 118 -11.07 7.53 0.49
N THR A 119 -9.83 7.37 0.97
CA THR A 119 -8.91 8.46 1.30
C THR A 119 -8.05 8.88 0.11
N THR A 120 -8.11 8.14 -1.01
CA THR A 120 -7.28 8.35 -2.20
C THR A 120 -8.14 8.55 -3.45
N PRO A 121 -8.91 9.65 -3.55
CA PRO A 121 -9.86 9.86 -4.65
C PRO A 121 -9.22 9.94 -6.04
N TRP A 122 -7.96 10.32 -6.13
CA TRP A 122 -7.20 10.38 -7.39
C TRP A 122 -6.94 9.02 -8.03
N THR A 123 -7.15 7.90 -7.32
CA THR A 123 -7.02 6.55 -7.89
C THR A 123 -8.30 6.04 -8.55
N LEU A 124 -9.44 6.69 -8.34
CA LEU A 124 -10.74 6.27 -8.86
C LEU A 124 -10.81 6.15 -10.38
N PRO A 125 -10.16 7.01 -11.21
CA PRO A 125 -10.19 6.85 -12.66
C PRO A 125 -9.62 5.50 -13.15
N SER A 126 -8.78 4.85 -12.36
CA SER A 126 -8.20 3.53 -12.66
C SER A 126 -8.86 2.39 -11.88
N ASN A 127 -10.00 2.64 -11.23
CA ASN A 127 -10.69 1.61 -10.47
C ASN A 127 -11.33 0.57 -11.38
N THR A 128 -11.00 -0.70 -11.18
CA THR A 128 -11.45 -1.81 -12.03
C THR A 128 -12.54 -2.67 -11.39
N ALA A 129 -12.64 -2.68 -10.05
CA ALA A 129 -13.58 -3.51 -9.32
C ALA A 129 -13.84 -2.99 -7.91
N LEU A 130 -14.96 -3.41 -7.34
CA LEU A 130 -15.25 -3.27 -5.91
C LEU A 130 -15.11 -4.62 -5.23
N ALA A 131 -14.38 -4.66 -4.11
CA ALA A 131 -14.28 -5.84 -3.28
C ALA A 131 -15.37 -5.83 -2.20
N VAL A 132 -16.08 -6.95 -2.06
CA VAL A 132 -17.12 -7.13 -1.04
C VAL A 132 -16.80 -8.29 -0.12
N GLY A 133 -17.17 -8.18 1.14
CA GLY A 133 -16.94 -9.22 2.15
C GLY A 133 -18.16 -10.14 2.26
N LYS A 134 -17.98 -11.46 2.08
CA LYS A 134 -19.06 -12.46 2.22
C LYS A 134 -19.70 -12.52 3.62
N LYS A 135 -18.98 -12.04 4.65
CA LYS A 135 -19.46 -12.02 6.03
C LYS A 135 -19.97 -10.64 6.48
N ILE A 136 -19.98 -9.67 5.56
CA ILE A 136 -20.47 -8.32 5.85
C ILE A 136 -21.93 -8.24 5.45
N GLU A 137 -22.78 -7.80 6.38
CA GLU A 137 -24.17 -7.46 6.08
C GLU A 137 -24.21 -6.11 5.37
N TYR A 138 -24.96 -6.04 4.28
CA TYR A 138 -25.19 -4.83 3.51
C TYR A 138 -26.64 -4.38 3.64
N ALA A 139 -26.84 -3.07 3.79
CA ALA A 139 -28.15 -2.45 3.79
C ALA A 139 -28.44 -1.82 2.43
N VAL A 140 -29.69 -1.93 2.00
CA VAL A 140 -30.24 -1.25 0.83
C VAL A 140 -31.02 -0.05 1.34
N VAL A 141 -30.66 1.16 0.89
CA VAL A 141 -31.24 2.41 1.38
C VAL A 141 -31.80 3.21 0.22
N ASN A 142 -33.11 3.50 0.25
CA ASN A 142 -33.73 4.41 -0.69
C ASN A 142 -33.54 5.86 -0.22
N THR A 143 -32.92 6.68 -1.06
CA THR A 143 -32.57 8.05 -0.73
C THR A 143 -32.56 8.94 -1.99
N PHE A 144 -32.07 10.17 -1.85
CA PHE A 144 -31.88 11.10 -2.96
C PHE A 144 -30.39 11.43 -3.11
N ASN A 145 -29.96 11.58 -4.36
CA ASN A 145 -28.62 12.07 -4.63
C ASN A 145 -28.51 13.53 -4.13
N ALA A 146 -27.53 13.82 -3.31
CA ALA A 146 -27.33 15.11 -2.67
C ALA A 146 -27.10 16.27 -3.66
N TYR A 147 -26.66 15.99 -4.87
CA TYR A 147 -26.37 17.01 -5.91
C TYR A 147 -27.43 17.12 -6.96
N THR A 148 -28.03 16.00 -7.39
CA THR A 148 -29.03 15.99 -8.47
C THR A 148 -30.46 15.92 -7.96
N HIS A 149 -30.67 15.65 -6.68
CA HIS A 149 -31.96 15.42 -6.03
C HIS A 149 -32.82 14.30 -6.65
N GLN A 150 -32.21 13.46 -7.48
CA GLN A 150 -32.88 12.29 -8.05
C GLN A 150 -32.96 11.17 -7.01
N ALA A 151 -34.10 10.45 -7.04
CA ALA A 151 -34.26 9.26 -6.22
C ALA A 151 -33.26 8.17 -6.65
N ILE A 152 -32.55 7.58 -5.69
CA ILE A 152 -31.56 6.53 -5.89
C ILE A 152 -31.69 5.48 -4.81
N THR A 153 -31.28 4.27 -5.14
CA THR A 153 -31.11 3.17 -4.19
C THR A 153 -29.63 2.93 -3.98
N VAL A 154 -29.17 2.98 -2.75
CA VAL A 154 -27.76 2.78 -2.43
C VAL A 154 -27.54 1.53 -1.60
N VAL A 155 -26.43 0.84 -1.85
CA VAL A 155 -25.97 -0.32 -1.10
C VAL A 155 -24.74 0.07 -0.30
N VAL A 156 -24.79 -0.12 1.02
CA VAL A 156 -23.74 0.24 1.96
C VAL A 156 -23.60 -0.82 3.04
N ALA A 157 -22.41 -0.99 3.62
CA ALA A 157 -22.26 -1.89 4.77
C ALA A 157 -23.17 -1.43 5.92
N LYS A 158 -23.99 -2.33 6.45
CA LYS A 158 -25.03 -2.06 7.47
C LYS A 158 -24.46 -1.31 8.69
N VAL A 159 -23.27 -1.69 9.13
CA VAL A 159 -22.58 -1.05 10.26
C VAL A 159 -22.21 0.42 10.02
N LEU A 160 -22.12 0.84 8.75
CA LEU A 160 -21.81 2.22 8.34
C LEU A 160 -23.05 3.04 7.97
N MET A 161 -24.21 2.43 7.97
CA MET A 161 -25.46 3.07 7.55
C MET A 161 -25.72 4.36 8.34
N HIS A 162 -25.60 4.29 9.67
CA HIS A 162 -25.86 5.44 10.57
C HIS A 162 -24.86 6.60 10.38
N LYS A 163 -23.70 6.32 9.79
CA LYS A 163 -22.70 7.37 9.49
C LYS A 163 -23.14 8.29 8.35
N TYR A 164 -23.93 7.76 7.42
CA TYR A 164 -24.26 8.45 6.18
C TYR A 164 -25.75 8.82 6.08
N PHE A 165 -26.62 8.13 6.82
CA PHE A 165 -28.06 8.30 6.73
C PHE A 165 -28.67 8.49 8.11
N ALA A 166 -29.54 9.49 8.26
CA ALA A 166 -30.31 9.69 9.47
C ALA A 166 -31.40 8.58 9.61
N GLU A 167 -31.72 8.17 10.84
CA GLU A 167 -32.68 7.08 11.13
C GLU A 167 -34.03 7.20 10.44
N LYS A 168 -34.49 8.42 10.12
CA LYS A 168 -35.77 8.68 9.45
C LYS A 168 -35.79 8.36 7.95
N THR A 169 -34.64 8.00 7.36
CA THR A 169 -34.48 7.82 5.90
C THR A 169 -34.29 6.35 5.52
N VAL A 170 -34.34 5.43 6.45
CA VAL A 170 -33.98 4.01 6.24
C VAL A 170 -35.25 3.18 6.22
N LEU A 171 -35.60 2.65 5.03
CA LEU A 171 -36.44 1.48 4.89
C LEU A 171 -35.51 0.25 4.82
N CYS A 172 -35.42 -0.51 5.89
CA CYS A 172 -34.76 -1.82 5.89
C CYS A 172 -35.73 -2.86 5.33
N TYR A 173 -35.31 -3.57 4.31
CA TYR A 173 -35.96 -4.79 3.84
C TYR A 173 -35.09 -5.98 4.17
#